data_e8e232d76f2efe91396f07246aed6920
#
_entry.id   e8e232d76f2efe91396f07246aed6920
#
_cell.length_a   1.000
_cell.length_b   1.000
_cell.length_c   1.000
_cell.angle_alpha   90.00
_cell.angle_beta   90.00
_cell.angle_gamma   90.00
#
_symmetry.space_group_name_H-M   'P 1'
#
loop_
_entity.id
_entity.type
_entity.pdbx_description
1 polymer ?
#
loop_
_entity_poly.entity_id
_entity_poly.type
_entity_poly.pdbx_seq_one_letter_code
_entity_poly.pdbx_strand_id
1 'polypeptide(L)'
;MVKGHVKIELLDHKTGKRIVKEHENMLTNALAYRAGIDANDNLGLYSSEYSLMPLGTKGLGGLFLFDGPLTEDVGNVHFPMDVHLTGCAGRGAGNPASNLQGTIDNTSTKYEDGKYTTVWNFLPSQANGVIAALALTHTRAGDNPFHMYRANAWNRISTGYRHFVAMDPDTDTAYFTYNYQATSTISFYKQKLSRHLLRVNSPYMGTEQSALNYSLTGETITDRNYWDITPDYDGYIYLCATQGNQTGNATVYLRRLKASVEHFSLEEDTDFRQTLTLPEILLYPSNATKNTHTMALVVSNGYLYALSYDRKSVYRISLADTSQVRQFTPTIDRFQTMDCGIYPHRGSGIWTEFCYQVTNSTGGTETRRTRGLIYEDGECRYDLASYTTSSWSMKDFCGYVTDDLRMFSSYYVYFDACQNYIGTICNLEEPITKTDSQSLKITYSITDG
;
A
#
# COMPACT_ATOMS: atom_id res chain seq x y z
N MET A 1 29.43 -12.04 -2.96
CA MET A 1 27.97 -12.16 -2.63
C MET A 1 27.69 -11.13 -1.56
N VAL A 2 26.74 -10.22 -1.80
CA VAL A 2 26.40 -9.17 -0.82
C VAL A 2 25.87 -9.82 0.46
N LYS A 3 26.44 -9.46 1.60
CA LYS A 3 26.01 -9.96 2.91
C LYS A 3 25.51 -8.78 3.76
N GLY A 4 24.50 -9.03 4.53
CA GLY A 4 23.98 -8.08 5.49
C GLY A 4 24.09 -8.60 6.91
N HIS A 5 24.38 -7.70 7.83
CA HIS A 5 24.51 -7.99 9.26
C HIS A 5 23.73 -6.94 10.05
N VAL A 6 22.96 -7.39 11.02
CA VAL A 6 22.12 -6.55 11.89
C VAL A 6 22.58 -6.70 13.32
N LYS A 7 22.79 -5.58 14.01
CA LYS A 7 22.98 -5.51 15.45
C LYS A 7 21.87 -4.69 16.10
N ILE A 8 21.23 -5.27 17.09
CA ILE A 8 20.12 -4.69 17.84
C ILE A 8 20.59 -4.46 19.29
N GLU A 9 20.43 -3.25 19.78
CA GLU A 9 20.79 -2.87 21.14
C GLU A 9 19.59 -2.24 21.82
N LEU A 10 19.08 -2.88 22.88
CA LEU A 10 17.99 -2.40 23.70
C LEU A 10 18.53 -1.97 25.05
N LEU A 11 18.27 -0.73 25.46
CA LEU A 11 18.67 -0.18 26.77
C LEU A 11 17.44 0.16 27.59
N ASP A 12 17.29 -0.46 28.73
CA ASP A 12 16.27 -0.15 29.71
C ASP A 12 16.75 0.97 30.64
N HIS A 13 16.07 2.11 30.61
CA HIS A 13 16.46 3.29 31.39
C HIS A 13 16.12 3.21 32.87
N LYS A 14 15.21 2.30 33.28
CA LYS A 14 14.86 2.08 34.70
C LYS A 14 15.86 1.19 35.39
N THR A 15 16.31 0.15 34.70
CA THR A 15 17.20 -0.88 35.28
C THR A 15 18.65 -0.76 34.86
N GLY A 16 18.94 -0.01 33.79
CA GLY A 16 20.26 0.05 33.13
C GLY A 16 20.62 -1.23 32.37
N LYS A 17 19.69 -2.19 32.28
CA LYS A 17 19.95 -3.46 31.56
C LYS A 17 20.07 -3.20 30.06
N ARG A 18 21.12 -3.78 29.46
CA ARG A 18 21.35 -3.76 28.03
C ARG A 18 21.21 -5.16 27.44
N ILE A 19 20.47 -5.29 26.36
CA ILE A 19 20.36 -6.51 25.55
C ILE A 19 20.99 -6.21 24.20
N VAL A 20 21.85 -7.11 23.72
CA VAL A 20 22.49 -7.02 22.40
C VAL A 20 22.22 -8.33 21.66
N LYS A 21 21.73 -8.23 20.43
CA LYS A 21 21.55 -9.36 19.52
C LYS A 21 22.16 -9.04 18.18
N GLU A 22 22.73 -10.04 17.53
CA GLU A 22 23.34 -9.92 16.20
C GLU A 22 22.82 -11.03 15.30
N HIS A 23 22.47 -10.70 14.06
CA HIS A 23 21.90 -11.60 13.08
C HIS A 23 22.44 -11.34 11.69
N GLU A 24 22.48 -12.37 10.85
CA GLU A 24 22.66 -12.22 9.41
C GLU A 24 21.29 -12.02 8.74
N ASN A 25 21.27 -11.44 7.54
CA ASN A 25 20.04 -11.23 6.79
C ASN A 25 20.14 -11.83 5.39
N MET A 26 18.98 -12.06 4.82
CA MET A 26 18.78 -12.46 3.43
C MET A 26 18.40 -11.25 2.58
N LEU A 27 19.01 -11.09 1.40
CA LEU A 27 18.60 -10.13 0.39
C LEU A 27 17.46 -10.72 -0.45
N THR A 28 16.45 -9.91 -0.73
CA THR A 28 15.36 -10.27 -1.65
C THR A 28 15.62 -9.76 -3.07
N ASN A 29 14.76 -10.12 -4.00
CA ASN A 29 14.79 -9.63 -5.38
C ASN A 29 14.35 -8.17 -5.53
N ALA A 30 13.87 -7.52 -4.46
CA ALA A 30 13.33 -6.16 -4.53
C ALA A 30 14.32 -5.15 -5.10
N LEU A 31 15.61 -5.23 -4.71
CA LEU A 31 16.61 -4.30 -5.24
C LEU A 31 16.84 -4.50 -6.74
N ALA A 32 16.82 -5.74 -7.24
CA ALA A 32 16.95 -6.03 -8.67
C ALA A 32 15.73 -5.50 -9.46
N TYR A 33 14.52 -5.66 -8.93
CA TYR A 33 13.31 -5.08 -9.53
C TYR A 33 13.38 -3.56 -9.55
N ARG A 34 13.80 -2.94 -8.45
CA ARG A 34 13.97 -1.49 -8.35
C ARG A 34 15.02 -0.94 -9.31
N ALA A 35 16.11 -1.65 -9.55
CA ALA A 35 17.17 -1.20 -10.46
C ALA A 35 16.65 -0.92 -11.88
N GLY A 36 15.68 -1.69 -12.35
CA GLY A 36 15.06 -1.49 -13.66
C GLY A 36 14.09 -0.30 -13.71
N ILE A 37 13.50 0.08 -12.59
CA ILE A 37 12.46 1.12 -12.51
C ILE A 37 13.07 2.47 -12.10
N ASP A 38 14.03 2.48 -11.19
CA ASP A 38 14.63 3.69 -10.62
C ASP A 38 15.63 4.41 -11.57
N ALA A 39 15.90 3.86 -12.73
CA ALA A 39 16.79 4.52 -13.70
C ALA A 39 16.35 5.96 -14.03
N ASN A 40 15.03 6.23 -14.04
CA ASN A 40 14.49 7.56 -14.26
C ASN A 40 14.67 8.51 -13.07
N ASP A 41 14.53 8.01 -11.87
CA ASP A 41 14.73 8.78 -10.64
C ASP A 41 16.22 9.15 -10.44
N ASN A 42 17.14 8.31 -10.94
CA ASN A 42 18.57 8.53 -10.82
C ASN A 42 19.13 9.53 -11.85
N LEU A 43 18.39 9.87 -12.91
CA LEU A 43 18.84 10.82 -13.93
C LEU A 43 18.68 12.30 -13.52
N GLY A 44 18.31 12.58 -12.27
CA GLY A 44 18.36 13.93 -11.69
C GLY A 44 17.41 14.94 -12.29
N LEU A 45 16.37 14.50 -12.97
CA LEU A 45 15.44 15.37 -13.68
C LEU A 45 14.46 16.10 -12.75
N TYR A 46 14.46 15.77 -11.46
CA TYR A 46 13.70 16.46 -10.42
C TYR A 46 14.54 16.58 -9.15
N SER A 47 14.65 17.80 -8.67
CA SER A 47 15.42 18.25 -7.53
C SER A 47 14.84 17.80 -6.18
N SER A 48 14.74 16.50 -5.92
CA SER A 48 14.64 16.02 -4.55
C SER A 48 16.02 15.55 -4.10
N GLU A 49 16.35 15.80 -2.85
CA GLU A 49 17.58 15.30 -2.24
C GLU A 49 17.78 13.78 -2.42
N TYR A 50 16.69 13.05 -2.64
CA TYR A 50 16.68 11.60 -2.86
C TYR A 50 17.09 11.19 -4.28
N SER A 51 16.94 12.04 -5.28
CA SER A 51 17.25 11.68 -6.68
C SER A 51 18.75 11.50 -6.92
N LEU A 52 19.59 12.14 -6.12
CA LEU A 52 21.04 12.07 -6.21
C LEU A 52 21.67 10.95 -5.37
N MET A 53 20.87 10.20 -4.62
CA MET A 53 21.39 9.13 -3.77
C MET A 53 21.73 7.89 -4.59
N PRO A 54 22.84 7.19 -4.26
CA PRO A 54 23.14 5.88 -4.84
C PRO A 54 21.97 4.90 -4.66
N LEU A 55 21.74 4.02 -5.65
CA LEU A 55 20.61 3.08 -5.66
C LEU A 55 20.57 2.23 -4.38
N GLY A 56 21.70 1.70 -3.93
CA GLY A 56 21.74 0.91 -2.70
C GLY A 56 21.33 1.69 -1.46
N THR A 57 21.81 2.92 -1.33
CA THR A 57 21.45 3.82 -0.21
C THR A 57 19.98 4.25 -0.26
N LYS A 58 19.45 4.47 -1.44
CA LYS A 58 18.07 4.83 -1.67
C LYS A 58 17.13 3.63 -1.49
N GLY A 59 17.48 2.53 -2.12
CA GLY A 59 16.66 1.31 -2.15
C GLY A 59 16.67 0.50 -0.85
N LEU A 60 17.74 0.63 -0.04
CA LEU A 60 17.89 -0.08 1.24
C LEU A 60 18.15 0.88 2.42
N GLY A 61 17.80 2.15 2.26
CA GLY A 61 18.05 3.19 3.28
C GLY A 61 16.92 3.39 4.28
N GLY A 62 15.84 2.61 4.20
CA GLY A 62 14.76 2.56 5.15
C GLY A 62 14.73 1.24 5.91
N LEU A 63 14.11 1.24 7.07
CA LEU A 63 13.95 0.10 7.98
C LEU A 63 12.48 -0.09 8.35
N PHE A 64 12.04 -1.34 8.34
CA PHE A 64 10.79 -1.80 8.96
C PHE A 64 11.07 -2.78 10.08
N LEU A 65 10.26 -2.72 11.13
CA LEU A 65 10.23 -3.64 12.25
C LEU A 65 8.85 -4.30 12.30
N PHE A 66 8.81 -5.62 12.44
CA PHE A 66 7.58 -6.40 12.42
C PHE A 66 7.41 -7.22 13.71
N ASP A 67 6.16 -7.46 14.10
CA ASP A 67 5.80 -8.20 15.31
C ASP A 67 5.84 -9.74 15.13
N GLY A 68 5.89 -10.23 13.88
CA GLY A 68 6.02 -11.63 13.50
C GLY A 68 7.18 -11.90 12.54
N PRO A 69 7.56 -13.16 12.35
CA PRO A 69 8.61 -13.54 11.40
C PRO A 69 8.13 -13.36 9.95
N LEU A 70 9.04 -13.00 9.07
CA LEU A 70 8.80 -12.91 7.63
C LEU A 70 9.12 -14.26 6.96
N THR A 71 8.38 -14.62 5.92
CA THR A 71 8.71 -15.80 5.10
C THR A 71 10.06 -15.60 4.42
N GLU A 72 11.00 -16.50 4.68
CA GLU A 72 12.36 -16.47 4.11
C GLU A 72 12.38 -16.99 2.67
N ASP A 73 12.02 -16.09 1.76
CA ASP A 73 12.06 -16.33 0.31
C ASP A 73 12.58 -15.08 -0.40
N VAL A 74 13.47 -15.27 -1.37
CA VAL A 74 14.03 -14.16 -2.15
C VAL A 74 12.96 -13.42 -2.98
N GLY A 75 11.85 -14.07 -3.30
CA GLY A 75 10.69 -13.50 -3.99
C GLY A 75 9.71 -12.79 -3.05
N ASN A 76 9.88 -12.92 -1.73
CA ASN A 76 9.02 -12.25 -0.75
C ASN A 76 9.39 -10.76 -0.65
N VAL A 77 8.97 -10.00 -1.63
CA VAL A 77 9.30 -8.57 -1.78
C VAL A 77 8.16 -7.63 -1.36
N HIS A 78 6.96 -8.18 -1.12
CA HIS A 78 5.80 -7.38 -0.78
C HIS A 78 5.65 -7.20 0.72
N PHE A 79 4.96 -6.13 1.10
CA PHE A 79 4.61 -5.88 2.50
C PHE A 79 3.79 -7.06 3.04
N PRO A 80 4.07 -7.59 4.24
CA PRO A 80 3.45 -8.82 4.73
C PRO A 80 1.95 -8.66 5.05
N MET A 81 1.19 -9.77 4.97
CA MET A 81 -0.25 -9.83 5.27
C MET A 81 -0.57 -10.18 6.73
N ASP A 82 0.27 -11.01 7.31
CA ASP A 82 0.02 -11.73 8.56
C ASP A 82 0.88 -11.24 9.73
N VAL A 83 1.71 -10.24 9.48
CA VAL A 83 2.52 -9.60 10.53
C VAL A 83 2.36 -8.08 10.46
N HIS A 84 2.36 -7.43 11.63
CA HIS A 84 2.10 -6.01 11.72
C HIS A 84 3.38 -5.19 11.86
N LEU A 85 3.34 -3.97 11.31
CA LEU A 85 4.43 -3.02 11.47
C LEU A 85 4.46 -2.51 12.92
N THR A 86 5.58 -2.75 13.60
CA THR A 86 5.85 -2.24 14.96
C THR A 86 6.60 -0.91 14.93
N GLY A 87 7.45 -0.71 13.93
CA GLY A 87 8.23 0.52 13.80
C GLY A 87 8.85 0.68 12.41
N CYS A 88 9.27 1.90 12.12
CA CYS A 88 9.94 2.23 10.86
C CYS A 88 10.97 3.33 11.08
N ALA A 89 11.95 3.44 10.17
CA ALA A 89 12.87 4.56 10.13
C ALA A 89 13.44 4.72 8.72
N GLY A 90 13.63 5.94 8.28
CA GLY A 90 14.25 6.27 7.01
C GLY A 90 15.47 7.15 7.19
N ARG A 91 15.69 8.08 6.28
CA ARG A 91 16.78 9.07 6.34
C ARG A 91 16.31 10.45 6.78
N GLY A 92 15.02 10.66 6.95
CA GLY A 92 14.47 11.87 7.51
C GLY A 92 14.85 12.09 8.97
N ALA A 93 14.64 13.30 9.46
CA ALA A 93 14.97 13.68 10.84
C ALA A 93 14.14 12.93 11.91
N GLY A 94 13.24 12.04 11.49
CA GLY A 94 12.29 11.38 12.38
C GLY A 94 11.30 12.39 13.00
N ASN A 95 10.20 11.87 13.53
CA ASN A 95 9.26 12.67 14.28
C ASN A 95 9.15 12.16 15.71
N PRO A 96 9.66 12.92 16.73
CA PRO A 96 9.59 12.47 18.12
C PRO A 96 8.15 12.24 18.65
N ALA A 97 7.15 12.82 17.99
CA ALA A 97 5.74 12.61 18.34
C ALA A 97 5.16 11.32 17.72
N SER A 98 5.87 10.70 16.77
CA SER A 98 5.46 9.42 16.18
C SER A 98 5.71 8.29 17.19
N ASN A 99 4.76 7.36 17.26
CA ASN A 99 4.93 6.11 18.01
C ASN A 99 5.64 5.01 17.21
N LEU A 100 5.85 5.22 15.91
CA LEU A 100 6.46 4.25 14.99
C LEU A 100 7.86 4.66 14.52
N GLN A 101 8.06 5.95 14.26
CA GLN A 101 9.18 6.44 13.48
C GLN A 101 10.42 6.71 14.33
N GLY A 102 11.49 5.93 14.09
CA GLY A 102 12.82 6.20 14.60
C GLY A 102 13.57 7.26 13.78
N THR A 103 14.75 7.61 14.23
CA THR A 103 15.62 8.64 13.64
C THR A 103 16.94 8.05 13.22
N ILE A 104 17.44 8.42 12.03
CA ILE A 104 18.79 8.04 11.60
C ILE A 104 19.84 8.75 12.44
N ASP A 105 20.88 8.01 12.81
CA ASP A 105 22.10 8.56 13.41
C ASP A 105 23.11 8.85 12.29
N ASN A 106 23.11 10.07 11.79
CA ASN A 106 24.00 10.49 10.71
C ASN A 106 25.49 10.46 11.10
N THR A 107 25.80 10.51 12.40
CA THR A 107 27.20 10.47 12.88
C THR A 107 27.77 9.05 12.79
N SER A 108 26.94 8.06 13.11
CA SER A 108 27.33 6.64 13.09
C SER A 108 27.05 5.97 11.75
N THR A 109 26.23 6.58 10.88
CA THR A 109 25.94 6.08 9.53
C THR A 109 27.08 6.46 8.59
N LYS A 110 27.76 5.45 8.01
CA LYS A 110 28.96 5.69 7.19
C LYS A 110 29.24 4.57 6.20
N TYR A 111 30.03 4.88 5.19
CA TYR A 111 30.70 3.92 4.33
C TYR A 111 32.18 3.92 4.68
N GLU A 112 32.74 2.77 5.02
CA GLU A 112 34.10 2.58 5.41
C GLU A 112 34.54 1.14 5.11
N ASP A 113 35.72 0.96 4.52
CA ASP A 113 36.34 -0.35 4.22
C ASP A 113 35.43 -1.33 3.46
N GLY A 114 34.69 -0.85 2.42
CA GLY A 114 33.77 -1.68 1.64
C GLY A 114 32.47 -2.02 2.34
N LYS A 115 32.26 -1.46 3.54
CA LYS A 115 31.09 -1.68 4.38
C LYS A 115 30.23 -0.43 4.47
N TYR A 116 28.97 -0.53 4.07
CA TYR A 116 27.98 0.50 4.32
C TYR A 116 27.21 0.19 5.59
N THR A 117 27.24 1.10 6.56
CA THR A 117 26.59 0.95 7.85
C THR A 117 25.56 2.04 8.03
N THR A 118 24.33 1.68 8.33
CA THR A 118 23.25 2.61 8.70
C THR A 118 22.84 2.36 10.14
N VAL A 119 22.63 3.43 10.88
CA VAL A 119 22.25 3.37 12.30
C VAL A 119 20.98 4.17 12.53
N TRP A 120 20.02 3.55 13.19
CA TRP A 120 18.76 4.19 13.60
C TRP A 120 18.55 4.07 15.09
N ASN A 121 18.00 5.13 15.68
CA ASN A 121 17.64 5.20 17.09
C ASN A 121 16.12 5.39 17.25
N PHE A 122 15.54 4.65 18.16
CA PHE A 122 14.13 4.74 18.56
C PHE A 122 14.03 5.18 20.01
N LEU A 123 13.27 6.24 20.26
CA LEU A 123 12.99 6.76 21.58
C LEU A 123 12.14 5.76 22.42
N PRO A 124 12.04 5.93 23.73
CA PRO A 124 11.17 5.10 24.55
C PRO A 124 9.72 5.02 24.08
N SER A 125 9.16 6.11 23.55
CA SER A 125 7.79 6.16 23.01
C SER A 125 7.60 5.50 21.64
N GLN A 126 8.68 5.09 20.94
CA GLN A 126 8.65 4.64 19.55
C GLN A 126 8.86 3.13 19.45
N ALA A 127 8.25 2.49 18.46
CA ALA A 127 8.39 1.07 18.15
C ALA A 127 8.16 0.14 19.35
N ASN A 128 7.19 0.45 20.20
CA ASN A 128 6.84 -0.38 21.35
C ASN A 128 6.01 -1.58 20.91
N GLY A 129 6.30 -2.74 21.50
CA GLY A 129 5.69 -4.02 21.17
C GLY A 129 6.71 -5.10 20.91
N VAL A 130 6.25 -6.19 20.29
CA VAL A 130 7.10 -7.29 19.85
C VAL A 130 7.85 -6.88 18.59
N ILE A 131 9.11 -7.25 18.50
CA ILE A 131 9.96 -7.15 17.30
C ILE A 131 10.49 -8.54 17.06
N ALA A 132 9.98 -9.19 16.01
CA ALA A 132 10.35 -10.54 15.62
C ALA A 132 11.13 -10.58 14.30
N ALA A 133 10.93 -9.57 13.44
CA ALA A 133 11.68 -9.45 12.21
C ALA A 133 12.00 -7.99 11.86
N LEU A 134 13.05 -7.84 11.03
CA LEU A 134 13.49 -6.58 10.46
C LEU A 134 13.64 -6.73 8.95
N ALA A 135 13.31 -5.64 8.23
CA ALA A 135 13.53 -5.57 6.79
C ALA A 135 14.07 -4.20 6.39
N LEU A 136 14.99 -4.16 5.45
CA LEU A 136 15.32 -2.91 4.75
C LEU A 136 14.28 -2.67 3.66
N THR A 137 14.03 -1.39 3.41
CA THR A 137 13.07 -0.90 2.44
C THR A 137 13.59 0.38 1.78
N HIS A 138 12.81 0.96 0.87
CA HIS A 138 13.14 2.26 0.33
C HIS A 138 13.19 3.32 1.44
N THR A 139 14.15 4.25 1.33
CA THR A 139 14.38 5.28 2.36
C THR A 139 13.13 6.09 2.69
N ARG A 140 12.31 6.45 1.68
CA ARG A 140 11.05 7.18 1.91
C ARG A 140 9.98 6.36 2.59
N ALA A 141 9.91 5.04 2.30
CA ALA A 141 8.97 4.16 2.98
C ALA A 141 9.35 4.00 4.45
N GLY A 142 10.64 3.98 4.76
CA GLY A 142 11.11 4.05 6.13
C GLY A 142 10.74 5.34 6.85
N ASP A 143 10.71 6.49 6.14
CA ASP A 143 10.25 7.76 6.71
C ASP A 143 8.72 7.81 6.89
N ASN A 144 7.97 7.17 6.00
CA ASN A 144 6.51 7.11 6.08
C ASN A 144 5.97 5.84 5.41
N PRO A 145 5.77 4.76 6.17
CA PRO A 145 5.37 3.46 5.65
C PRO A 145 3.96 3.44 5.03
N PHE A 146 3.12 4.38 5.41
CA PHE A 146 1.75 4.49 4.92
C PHE A 146 1.61 5.44 3.72
N HIS A 147 2.71 5.91 3.20
CA HIS A 147 2.73 6.76 2.03
C HIS A 147 3.26 5.98 0.83
N MET A 148 2.38 5.43 0.01
CA MET A 148 2.80 4.98 -1.31
C MET A 148 3.10 6.23 -2.13
N TYR A 149 4.39 6.51 -2.31
CA TYR A 149 4.81 7.73 -2.98
C TYR A 149 4.50 7.69 -4.47
N ARG A 150 3.77 8.68 -4.90
CA ARG A 150 3.73 9.11 -6.27
C ARG A 150 5.06 9.83 -6.58
N ALA A 151 5.94 9.20 -7.35
CA ALA A 151 7.21 9.82 -7.78
C ALA A 151 7.00 10.87 -8.84
N ASN A 152 6.11 11.60 -9.01
CA ASN A 152 5.81 12.70 -9.94
C ASN A 152 4.58 12.49 -10.82
N ALA A 153 3.79 13.56 -10.93
CA ALA A 153 2.67 13.74 -11.82
C ALA A 153 2.97 13.52 -13.34
N TRP A 154 4.18 13.19 -13.66
CA TRP A 154 4.71 13.12 -15.00
C TRP A 154 4.65 11.72 -15.63
N ASN A 155 4.52 10.67 -14.83
CA ASN A 155 4.36 9.30 -15.31
C ASN A 155 2.90 8.93 -15.59
N ARG A 156 2.09 9.91 -15.96
CA ARG A 156 0.69 9.72 -16.26
C ARG A 156 0.55 8.90 -17.54
N ILE A 157 -0.06 7.72 -17.43
CA ILE A 157 -0.26 6.81 -18.56
C ILE A 157 -1.47 7.22 -19.41
N SER A 158 -2.44 7.92 -18.85
CA SER A 158 -3.66 8.29 -19.57
C SER A 158 -4.14 9.69 -19.27
N THR A 159 -4.75 10.34 -20.29
CA THR A 159 -5.46 11.62 -20.16
C THR A 159 -6.91 11.46 -19.71
N GLY A 160 -7.44 10.22 -19.67
CA GLY A 160 -8.80 9.89 -19.22
C GLY A 160 -8.82 9.26 -17.85
N TYR A 161 -10.00 9.19 -17.24
CA TYR A 161 -10.23 8.46 -15.99
C TYR A 161 -10.26 6.96 -16.33
N ARG A 162 -9.22 6.22 -15.94
CA ARG A 162 -9.10 4.79 -16.20
C ARG A 162 -8.71 4.08 -14.94
N HIS A 163 -9.30 2.91 -14.70
CA HIS A 163 -8.85 1.99 -13.67
C HIS A 163 -7.87 1.00 -14.26
N PHE A 164 -6.80 0.75 -13.56
CA PHE A 164 -5.91 -0.36 -13.85
C PHE A 164 -6.62 -1.68 -13.50
N VAL A 165 -6.48 -2.66 -14.38
CA VAL A 165 -7.18 -3.93 -14.29
C VAL A 165 -6.23 -5.10 -14.11
N ALA A 166 -5.19 -5.16 -14.93
CA ALA A 166 -4.18 -6.21 -14.91
C ALA A 166 -2.94 -5.78 -15.69
N MET A 167 -1.84 -6.50 -15.52
CA MET A 167 -0.64 -6.34 -16.31
C MET A 167 -0.07 -7.69 -16.71
N ASP A 168 0.39 -7.76 -17.96
CA ASP A 168 1.28 -8.79 -18.43
C ASP A 168 2.72 -8.32 -18.28
N PRO A 169 3.49 -8.86 -17.33
CA PRO A 169 4.88 -8.46 -17.13
C PRO A 169 5.80 -8.88 -18.27
N ASP A 170 5.48 -9.95 -19.00
CA ASP A 170 6.32 -10.48 -20.07
C ASP A 170 6.27 -9.61 -21.33
N THR A 171 5.10 -9.10 -21.63
CA THR A 171 4.87 -8.23 -22.80
C THR A 171 4.83 -6.74 -22.45
N ASP A 172 4.91 -6.35 -21.18
CA ASP A 172 4.69 -5.00 -20.67
C ASP A 172 3.35 -4.39 -21.10
N THR A 173 2.33 -5.21 -21.19
CA THR A 173 1.00 -4.76 -21.58
C THR A 173 0.13 -4.57 -20.33
N ALA A 174 -0.39 -3.36 -20.16
CA ALA A 174 -1.34 -3.05 -19.10
C ALA A 174 -2.77 -2.99 -19.65
N TYR A 175 -3.72 -3.40 -18.82
CA TYR A 175 -5.14 -3.44 -19.12
C TYR A 175 -5.88 -2.46 -18.24
N PHE A 176 -6.79 -1.69 -18.82
CA PHE A 176 -7.50 -0.59 -18.19
C PHE A 176 -8.99 -0.63 -18.52
N THR A 177 -9.79 0.01 -17.69
CA THR A 177 -11.20 0.28 -17.96
C THR A 177 -11.53 1.75 -17.76
N TYR A 178 -12.50 2.26 -18.53
CA TYR A 178 -13.00 3.64 -18.39
C TYR A 178 -14.18 3.75 -17.42
N ASN A 179 -14.75 2.65 -17.00
CA ASN A 179 -16.12 2.71 -16.61
C ASN A 179 -16.37 3.16 -15.16
N TYR A 180 -17.15 4.20 -15.05
CA TYR A 180 -17.63 4.80 -13.82
C TYR A 180 -19.16 4.84 -13.71
N GLN A 181 -19.85 4.34 -14.72
CA GLN A 181 -21.31 4.40 -14.74
C GLN A 181 -21.90 3.00 -14.87
N ALA A 182 -23.03 2.82 -14.23
CA ALA A 182 -23.86 1.63 -14.38
C ALA A 182 -24.39 1.54 -15.82
N THR A 183 -23.54 1.14 -16.71
CA THR A 183 -23.94 0.59 -17.98
C THR A 183 -23.86 -0.92 -17.85
N SER A 184 -24.73 -1.62 -18.56
CA SER A 184 -24.66 -3.08 -18.64
C SER A 184 -23.39 -3.57 -19.32
N THR A 185 -22.54 -2.67 -19.79
CA THR A 185 -21.33 -2.99 -20.56
C THR A 185 -20.15 -2.23 -19.99
N ILE A 186 -19.07 -2.95 -19.72
CA ILE A 186 -17.77 -2.42 -19.28
C ILE A 186 -16.79 -2.60 -20.43
N SER A 187 -16.11 -1.53 -20.83
CA SER A 187 -15.09 -1.57 -21.87
C SER A 187 -13.70 -1.65 -21.26
N PHE A 188 -12.95 -2.62 -21.71
CA PHE A 188 -11.56 -2.83 -21.31
C PHE A 188 -10.62 -2.50 -22.47
N TYR A 189 -9.51 -1.88 -22.13
CA TYR A 189 -8.51 -1.42 -23.11
C TYR A 189 -7.15 -1.97 -22.74
N LYS A 190 -6.34 -2.30 -23.70
CA LYS A 190 -4.95 -2.68 -23.50
C LYS A 190 -4.00 -1.63 -24.04
N GLN A 191 -2.86 -1.50 -23.38
CA GLN A 191 -1.83 -0.58 -23.76
C GLN A 191 -0.45 -1.15 -23.44
N LYS A 192 0.43 -1.16 -24.44
CA LYS A 192 1.82 -1.55 -24.24
C LYS A 192 2.55 -0.41 -23.53
N LEU A 193 3.23 -0.73 -22.44
CA LEU A 193 4.08 0.19 -21.68
C LEU A 193 5.53 0.01 -22.13
N SER A 194 6.32 1.07 -22.03
CA SER A 194 7.76 0.95 -22.24
C SER A 194 8.47 0.76 -20.91
N ARG A 195 9.29 -0.28 -20.78
CA ARG A 195 10.19 -0.45 -19.62
C ARG A 195 11.23 0.66 -19.54
N HIS A 196 11.54 1.27 -20.65
CA HIS A 196 12.58 2.29 -20.76
C HIS A 196 11.97 3.69 -20.72
N LEU A 197 11.30 4.05 -19.64
CA LEU A 197 10.79 5.40 -19.40
C LEU A 197 11.93 6.39 -19.18
N LEU A 198 12.81 6.52 -20.16
CA LEU A 198 13.90 7.50 -20.18
C LEU A 198 13.42 8.92 -20.52
N ARG A 199 12.13 9.16 -20.70
CA ARG A 199 11.61 10.48 -21.04
C ARG A 199 10.72 11.04 -19.95
N VAL A 200 11.21 12.06 -19.34
CA VAL A 200 10.47 13.08 -18.62
C VAL A 200 9.57 13.79 -19.64
N ASN A 201 8.30 13.98 -19.31
CA ASN A 201 7.31 14.75 -20.08
C ASN A 201 6.61 14.05 -21.26
N SER A 202 6.78 12.78 -21.48
CA SER A 202 5.88 12.09 -22.38
C SER A 202 5.49 10.77 -21.72
N PRO A 203 4.23 10.60 -21.32
CA PRO A 203 3.74 9.27 -21.03
C PRO A 203 3.95 8.49 -22.30
N TYR A 204 4.94 7.60 -22.33
CA TYR A 204 5.17 6.78 -23.49
C TYR A 204 4.06 5.76 -23.55
N MET A 205 3.06 6.15 -24.27
CA MET A 205 1.88 5.36 -24.50
C MET A 205 2.06 4.76 -25.87
N GLY A 206 2.23 3.46 -25.92
CA GLY A 206 1.97 2.73 -27.17
C GLY A 206 0.54 3.06 -27.64
N THR A 207 0.27 2.82 -28.89
CA THR A 207 -1.07 2.99 -29.47
C THR A 207 -2.07 2.17 -28.65
N GLU A 208 -3.12 2.82 -28.16
CA GLU A 208 -4.25 2.16 -27.53
C GLU A 208 -4.84 1.16 -28.53
N GLN A 209 -4.89 -0.10 -28.16
CA GLN A 209 -5.47 -1.14 -29.01
C GLN A 209 -6.87 -1.48 -28.52
N SER A 210 -7.72 -1.84 -29.44
CA SER A 210 -9.13 -2.20 -29.37
C SER A 210 -9.72 -2.53 -28.02
N ALA A 211 -10.91 -1.99 -27.76
CA ALA A 211 -11.72 -2.29 -26.58
C ALA A 211 -12.27 -3.72 -26.62
N LEU A 212 -12.20 -4.42 -25.48
CA LEU A 212 -12.98 -5.60 -25.22
C LEU A 212 -14.18 -5.19 -24.36
N ASN A 213 -15.38 -5.47 -24.84
CA ASN A 213 -16.60 -5.14 -24.12
C ASN A 213 -17.11 -6.37 -23.37
N TYR A 214 -17.29 -6.22 -22.07
CA TYR A 214 -17.95 -7.19 -21.22
C TYR A 214 -19.36 -6.71 -20.91
N SER A 215 -20.37 -7.54 -21.17
CA SER A 215 -21.77 -7.27 -20.84
C SER A 215 -22.22 -8.18 -19.72
N LEU A 216 -22.81 -7.59 -18.68
CA LEU A 216 -23.47 -8.35 -17.62
C LEU A 216 -24.68 -9.07 -18.20
N THR A 217 -24.64 -10.37 -18.13
CA THR A 217 -25.76 -11.23 -18.55
C THR A 217 -26.56 -11.68 -17.35
N GLY A 218 -27.88 -11.60 -17.45
CA GLY A 218 -28.82 -12.21 -16.51
C GLY A 218 -29.28 -11.35 -15.33
N GLU A 219 -28.85 -10.08 -15.22
CA GLU A 219 -29.31 -9.17 -14.17
C GLU A 219 -29.66 -7.80 -14.74
N THR A 220 -30.83 -7.31 -14.37
CA THR A 220 -31.23 -5.94 -14.68
C THR A 220 -30.81 -5.05 -13.52
N ILE A 221 -29.63 -4.45 -13.63
CA ILE A 221 -29.19 -3.41 -12.70
C ILE A 221 -29.88 -2.13 -13.13
N THR A 222 -31.01 -1.81 -12.50
CA THR A 222 -31.96 -0.81 -13.00
C THR A 222 -31.60 0.62 -12.63
N ASP A 223 -30.77 0.88 -11.64
CA ASP A 223 -30.45 2.24 -11.22
C ASP A 223 -28.98 2.45 -10.94
N ARG A 224 -28.36 3.29 -11.77
CA ARG A 224 -27.17 4.12 -11.58
C ARG A 224 -26.13 3.63 -10.57
N ASN A 225 -25.91 2.33 -10.50
CA ASN A 225 -24.95 1.74 -9.60
C ASN A 225 -23.58 1.78 -10.24
N TYR A 226 -22.62 2.31 -9.52
CA TYR A 226 -21.24 2.32 -9.97
C TYR A 226 -20.63 0.95 -9.72
N TRP A 227 -19.82 0.51 -10.68
CA TRP A 227 -18.97 -0.65 -10.52
C TRP A 227 -17.67 -0.24 -9.89
N ASP A 228 -17.36 -0.82 -8.74
CA ASP A 228 -16.00 -0.87 -8.27
C ASP A 228 -15.32 -2.06 -8.92
N ILE A 229 -14.21 -1.81 -9.61
CA ILE A 229 -13.45 -2.81 -10.35
C ILE A 229 -12.10 -2.94 -9.69
N THR A 230 -11.84 -4.10 -9.11
CA THR A 230 -10.61 -4.36 -8.38
C THR A 230 -9.91 -5.60 -8.92
N PRO A 231 -8.69 -5.50 -9.43
CA PRO A 231 -7.86 -6.67 -9.64
C PRO A 231 -7.46 -7.23 -8.28
N ASP A 232 -7.54 -8.54 -8.11
CA ASP A 232 -6.92 -9.21 -6.98
C ASP A 232 -5.62 -9.90 -7.42
N TYR A 233 -4.83 -10.32 -6.46
CA TYR A 233 -3.51 -10.93 -6.71
C TYR A 233 -3.61 -12.43 -7.00
N ASP A 234 -4.81 -12.95 -7.13
CA ASP A 234 -5.14 -14.32 -7.54
C ASP A 234 -5.29 -14.49 -9.07
N GLY A 235 -5.06 -13.42 -9.84
CA GLY A 235 -5.18 -13.41 -11.29
C GLY A 235 -6.59 -13.15 -11.82
N TYR A 236 -7.53 -12.79 -10.94
CA TYR A 236 -8.89 -12.42 -11.30
C TYR A 236 -9.12 -10.92 -11.20
N ILE A 237 -10.15 -10.46 -11.92
CA ILE A 237 -10.70 -9.12 -11.84
C ILE A 237 -12.07 -9.23 -11.21
N TYR A 238 -12.29 -8.52 -10.13
CA TYR A 238 -13.56 -8.50 -9.43
C TYR A 238 -14.37 -7.27 -9.79
N LEU A 239 -15.62 -7.49 -10.13
CA LEU A 239 -16.62 -6.47 -10.43
C LEU A 239 -17.62 -6.43 -9.29
N CYS A 240 -17.73 -5.31 -8.62
CA CYS A 240 -18.65 -5.09 -7.52
C CYS A 240 -19.66 -4.03 -7.89
N ALA A 241 -20.94 -4.40 -7.98
CA ALA A 241 -22.04 -3.46 -8.14
C ALA A 241 -22.94 -3.48 -6.92
N THR A 242 -23.56 -2.34 -6.63
CA THR A 242 -24.47 -2.21 -5.48
C THR A 242 -25.84 -1.74 -5.92
N GLN A 243 -26.87 -2.24 -5.25
CA GLN A 243 -28.25 -1.79 -5.40
C GLN A 243 -28.90 -1.65 -4.02
N GLY A 244 -29.67 -0.59 -3.80
CA GLY A 244 -30.42 -0.40 -2.55
C GLY A 244 -30.39 1.04 -2.04
N ASN A 245 -30.71 1.19 -0.75
CA ASN A 245 -30.72 2.47 -0.06
C ASN A 245 -29.51 2.63 0.86
N GLN A 246 -28.99 3.84 0.96
CA GLN A 246 -27.82 4.14 1.79
C GLN A 246 -28.02 3.87 3.28
N THR A 247 -29.23 3.99 3.78
CA THR A 247 -29.59 3.82 5.20
C THR A 247 -30.28 2.49 5.50
N GLY A 248 -30.18 1.52 4.60
CA GLY A 248 -30.77 0.21 4.74
C GLY A 248 -29.89 -0.88 4.17
N ASN A 249 -30.44 -2.07 4.00
CA ASN A 249 -29.73 -3.15 3.35
C ASN A 249 -29.48 -2.84 1.89
N ALA A 250 -28.25 -3.05 1.46
CA ALA A 250 -27.84 -2.98 0.06
C ALA A 250 -27.53 -4.38 -0.46
N THR A 251 -27.92 -4.61 -1.71
CA THR A 251 -27.51 -5.80 -2.45
C THR A 251 -26.18 -5.52 -3.16
N VAL A 252 -25.20 -6.39 -2.96
CA VAL A 252 -23.92 -6.36 -3.64
C VAL A 252 -23.87 -7.52 -4.62
N TYR A 253 -23.73 -7.19 -5.90
CA TYR A 253 -23.49 -8.16 -6.95
C TYR A 253 -21.98 -8.25 -7.18
N LEU A 254 -21.42 -9.41 -6.89
CA LEU A 254 -20.01 -9.71 -7.08
C LEU A 254 -19.84 -10.67 -8.24
N ARG A 255 -19.01 -10.29 -9.19
CA ARG A 255 -18.62 -11.09 -10.36
C ARG A 255 -17.13 -11.19 -10.45
N ARG A 256 -16.66 -12.26 -11.01
CA ARG A 256 -15.23 -12.53 -11.20
C ARG A 256 -14.94 -12.81 -12.66
N LEU A 257 -13.96 -12.09 -13.22
CA LEU A 257 -13.48 -12.29 -14.56
C LEU A 257 -12.07 -12.83 -14.52
N LYS A 258 -11.80 -13.85 -15.32
CA LYS A 258 -10.44 -14.30 -15.60
C LYS A 258 -9.93 -13.52 -16.82
N ALA A 259 -8.86 -12.77 -16.60
CA ALA A 259 -8.16 -12.10 -17.68
C ALA A 259 -7.15 -13.06 -18.30
N SER A 260 -7.29 -13.37 -19.59
CA SER A 260 -6.21 -13.91 -20.37
C SER A 260 -5.42 -12.75 -20.95
N VAL A 261 -4.24 -12.55 -20.43
CA VAL A 261 -3.36 -11.47 -20.86
C VAL A 261 -2.79 -11.78 -22.24
N GLU A 262 -2.45 -13.04 -22.50
CA GLU A 262 -1.91 -13.52 -23.76
C GLU A 262 -2.86 -13.29 -24.95
N HIS A 263 -4.14 -13.53 -24.73
CA HIS A 263 -5.15 -13.45 -25.79
C HIS A 263 -6.04 -12.21 -25.70
N PHE A 264 -5.84 -11.37 -24.69
CA PHE A 264 -6.74 -10.25 -24.40
C PHE A 264 -8.20 -10.69 -24.39
N SER A 265 -8.51 -11.73 -23.66
CA SER A 265 -9.86 -12.21 -23.44
C SER A 265 -10.25 -12.04 -21.97
N LEU A 266 -11.54 -11.84 -21.75
CA LEU A 266 -12.14 -11.79 -20.43
C LEU A 266 -13.22 -12.85 -20.40
N GLU A 267 -13.06 -13.82 -19.54
CA GLU A 267 -14.04 -14.88 -19.32
C GLU A 267 -14.65 -14.73 -17.93
N GLU A 268 -15.98 -14.64 -17.87
CA GLU A 268 -16.68 -14.65 -16.61
C GLU A 268 -16.61 -16.04 -16.00
N ASP A 269 -16.18 -16.09 -14.74
CA ASP A 269 -16.32 -17.28 -13.92
C ASP A 269 -17.78 -17.36 -13.42
N THR A 270 -18.62 -18.07 -14.17
CA THR A 270 -20.04 -18.17 -13.88
C THR A 270 -20.34 -18.93 -12.60
N ASP A 271 -19.41 -19.77 -12.13
CA ASP A 271 -19.56 -20.52 -10.88
C ASP A 271 -19.32 -19.61 -9.66
N PHE A 272 -18.68 -18.47 -9.87
CA PHE A 272 -18.41 -17.47 -8.83
C PHE A 272 -19.44 -16.33 -8.79
N ARG A 273 -20.61 -16.46 -9.30
CA ARG A 273 -21.64 -15.42 -9.18
C ARG A 273 -22.15 -15.34 -7.74
N GLN A 274 -21.81 -14.26 -7.05
CA GLN A 274 -22.25 -14.01 -5.67
C GLN A 274 -23.22 -12.82 -5.63
N THR A 275 -24.25 -12.95 -4.80
CA THR A 275 -25.17 -11.86 -4.48
C THR A 275 -25.28 -11.79 -2.95
N LEU A 276 -24.85 -10.68 -2.40
CA LEU A 276 -24.75 -10.47 -0.95
C LEU A 276 -25.72 -9.37 -0.52
N THR A 277 -26.24 -9.48 0.69
CA THR A 277 -26.98 -8.41 1.34
C THR A 277 -26.17 -7.89 2.50
N LEU A 278 -25.77 -6.63 2.45
CA LEU A 278 -24.97 -5.97 3.47
C LEU A 278 -25.76 -4.80 4.08
N PRO A 279 -25.69 -4.60 5.41
CA PRO A 279 -26.37 -3.50 6.06
C PRO A 279 -25.58 -2.19 5.85
N GLU A 280 -26.29 -1.12 5.58
CA GLU A 280 -25.78 0.26 5.64
C GLU A 280 -24.39 0.49 5.04
N ILE A 281 -24.15 -0.03 3.84
CA ILE A 281 -22.89 0.23 3.13
C ILE A 281 -22.95 1.52 2.33
N LEU A 282 -21.80 2.13 2.07
CA LEU A 282 -21.68 3.33 1.27
C LEU A 282 -22.07 3.03 -0.18
N LEU A 283 -23.12 3.70 -0.64
CA LEU A 283 -23.52 3.70 -2.05
C LEU A 283 -23.21 5.07 -2.65
N TYR A 284 -22.75 5.08 -3.89
CA TYR A 284 -22.52 6.35 -4.57
C TYR A 284 -23.84 7.01 -4.95
N PRO A 285 -24.02 8.29 -4.62
CA PRO A 285 -25.20 9.03 -5.06
C PRO A 285 -25.19 9.13 -6.60
N SER A 286 -26.36 9.05 -7.18
CA SER A 286 -26.59 9.09 -8.63
C SER A 286 -26.06 10.32 -9.37
N ASN A 287 -25.73 11.38 -8.63
CA ASN A 287 -25.21 12.67 -9.10
C ASN A 287 -23.78 12.94 -8.65
N ALA A 288 -23.06 11.95 -8.11
CA ALA A 288 -21.65 12.12 -7.83
C ALA A 288 -20.92 12.49 -9.12
N THR A 289 -20.30 13.64 -9.11
CA THR A 289 -19.49 14.09 -10.26
C THR A 289 -18.33 13.11 -10.46
N LYS A 290 -17.98 12.84 -11.71
CA LYS A 290 -16.93 11.89 -12.13
C LYS A 290 -15.57 12.07 -11.42
N ASN A 291 -15.39 13.14 -10.67
CA ASN A 291 -14.13 13.54 -10.06
C ASN A 291 -13.92 13.04 -8.62
N THR A 292 -14.89 12.37 -8.01
CA THR A 292 -14.80 11.93 -6.62
C THR A 292 -14.89 10.41 -6.51
N HIS A 293 -13.96 9.70 -7.18
CA HIS A 293 -13.88 8.26 -7.01
C HIS A 293 -13.30 7.90 -5.66
N THR A 294 -14.20 7.61 -4.76
CA THR A 294 -13.94 6.93 -3.50
C THR A 294 -14.34 5.49 -3.70
N MET A 295 -13.42 4.53 -3.65
CA MET A 295 -13.78 3.12 -3.71
C MET A 295 -14.48 2.75 -2.42
N ALA A 296 -15.71 2.24 -2.53
CA ALA A 296 -16.50 1.79 -1.40
C ALA A 296 -16.44 0.27 -1.23
N LEU A 297 -16.20 -0.44 -2.32
CA LEU A 297 -16.07 -1.89 -2.38
C LEU A 297 -14.71 -2.25 -2.98
N VAL A 298 -13.99 -3.12 -2.30
CA VAL A 298 -12.65 -3.55 -2.71
C VAL A 298 -12.50 -5.03 -2.44
N VAL A 299 -11.99 -5.76 -3.42
CA VAL A 299 -11.48 -7.11 -3.19
C VAL A 299 -9.97 -7.03 -2.95
N SER A 300 -9.51 -7.66 -1.90
CA SER A 300 -8.10 -7.76 -1.55
C SER A 300 -7.83 -9.06 -0.80
N ASN A 301 -6.86 -9.82 -1.28
CA ASN A 301 -6.39 -11.07 -0.65
C ASN A 301 -7.50 -12.08 -0.31
N GLY A 302 -8.45 -12.29 -1.22
CA GLY A 302 -9.54 -13.23 -1.03
C GLY A 302 -10.69 -12.75 -0.13
N TYR A 303 -10.73 -11.45 0.19
CA TYR A 303 -11.82 -10.83 0.94
C TYR A 303 -12.45 -9.67 0.18
N LEU A 304 -13.76 -9.56 0.28
CA LEU A 304 -14.48 -8.34 -0.08
C LEU A 304 -14.53 -7.41 1.13
N TYR A 305 -14.08 -6.18 0.94
CA TYR A 305 -14.22 -5.10 1.92
C TYR A 305 -15.27 -4.12 1.45
N ALA A 306 -16.18 -3.74 2.34
CA ALA A 306 -17.23 -2.77 2.06
C ALA A 306 -17.23 -1.66 3.11
N LEU A 307 -17.16 -0.40 2.67
CA LEU A 307 -17.18 0.76 3.55
C LEU A 307 -18.61 1.01 4.04
N SER A 308 -18.80 1.21 5.35
CA SER A 308 -20.10 1.58 5.91
C SER A 308 -20.57 2.95 5.39
N TYR A 309 -21.89 3.18 5.38
CA TYR A 309 -22.49 4.43 4.92
C TYR A 309 -21.96 5.66 5.67
N ASP A 310 -21.83 5.55 6.98
CA ASP A 310 -21.29 6.61 7.84
C ASP A 310 -19.75 6.74 7.77
N ARG A 311 -19.09 5.87 6.99
CA ARG A 311 -17.64 5.77 6.82
C ARG A 311 -16.86 5.54 8.11
N LYS A 312 -17.49 4.94 9.10
CA LYS A 312 -16.84 4.67 10.39
C LYS A 312 -16.37 3.25 10.54
N SER A 313 -16.87 2.34 9.71
CA SER A 313 -16.56 0.92 9.77
C SER A 313 -16.32 0.35 8.39
N VAL A 314 -15.63 -0.78 8.36
CA VAL A 314 -15.46 -1.61 7.17
C VAL A 314 -15.97 -3.00 7.45
N TYR A 315 -16.79 -3.53 6.57
CA TYR A 315 -17.17 -4.94 6.57
C TYR A 315 -16.15 -5.73 5.78
N ARG A 316 -15.67 -6.84 6.33
CA ARG A 316 -14.85 -7.82 5.64
C ARG A 316 -15.64 -9.11 5.47
N ILE A 317 -15.75 -9.60 4.25
CA ILE A 317 -16.47 -10.79 3.86
C ILE A 317 -15.51 -11.75 3.18
N SER A 318 -15.42 -13.00 3.65
CA SER A 318 -14.61 -14.01 3.00
C SER A 318 -15.22 -14.41 1.65
N LEU A 319 -14.42 -14.42 0.58
CA LEU A 319 -14.87 -14.89 -0.74
C LEU A 319 -15.00 -16.42 -0.80
N ALA A 320 -14.31 -17.15 0.09
CA ALA A 320 -14.43 -18.60 0.21
C ALA A 320 -15.71 -19.03 0.95
N ASP A 321 -16.18 -18.17 1.88
CA ASP A 321 -17.40 -18.40 2.67
C ASP A 321 -18.04 -17.04 3.01
N THR A 322 -18.98 -16.63 2.19
CA THR A 322 -19.64 -15.32 2.29
C THR A 322 -20.54 -15.14 3.52
N SER A 323 -20.79 -16.22 4.28
CA SER A 323 -21.43 -16.13 5.59
C SER A 323 -20.52 -15.55 6.67
N GLN A 324 -19.22 -15.57 6.46
CA GLN A 324 -18.22 -15.03 7.38
C GLN A 324 -18.06 -13.52 7.14
N VAL A 325 -18.89 -12.76 7.84
CA VAL A 325 -18.86 -11.29 7.83
C VAL A 325 -18.28 -10.78 9.15
N ARG A 326 -17.27 -9.91 9.06
CA ARG A 326 -16.74 -9.18 10.22
C ARG A 326 -16.83 -7.69 9.97
N GLN A 327 -17.08 -6.93 11.03
CA GLN A 327 -17.06 -5.47 10.99
C GLN A 327 -15.88 -4.94 11.81
N PHE A 328 -15.10 -4.05 11.24
CA PHE A 328 -13.98 -3.39 11.88
C PHE A 328 -14.25 -1.89 12.00
N THR A 329 -14.03 -1.36 13.19
CA THR A 329 -14.13 0.07 13.46
C THR A 329 -12.77 0.54 13.99
N PRO A 330 -12.11 1.52 13.35
CA PRO A 330 -10.83 2.03 13.82
C PRO A 330 -10.90 2.60 15.23
N THR A 331 -9.92 2.24 16.07
CA THR A 331 -9.84 2.66 17.48
C THR A 331 -8.94 3.90 17.65
N ILE A 332 -9.11 4.90 16.81
CA ILE A 332 -8.36 6.17 16.87
C ILE A 332 -9.09 7.13 17.81
N ASP A 333 -8.36 7.80 18.70
CA ASP A 333 -8.97 8.81 19.57
C ASP A 333 -9.61 9.93 18.74
N ARG A 334 -10.88 10.25 19.06
CA ARG A 334 -11.71 11.23 18.34
C ARG A 334 -11.84 10.95 16.83
N PHE A 335 -11.81 9.69 16.44
CA PHE A 335 -12.04 9.25 15.07
C PHE A 335 -13.39 9.77 14.55
N GLN A 336 -13.40 10.24 13.30
CA GLN A 336 -14.58 10.75 12.64
C GLN A 336 -15.03 9.83 11.50
N THR A 337 -14.18 9.68 10.49
CA THR A 337 -14.51 8.95 9.26
C THR A 337 -13.27 8.46 8.53
N MET A 338 -13.50 7.57 7.57
CA MET A 338 -12.56 7.21 6.49
C MET A 338 -12.94 8.03 5.25
N ASP A 339 -12.30 9.17 5.04
CA ASP A 339 -12.78 10.19 4.09
C ASP A 339 -12.62 9.82 2.61
N CYS A 340 -11.55 9.15 2.26
CA CYS A 340 -11.16 8.95 0.85
C CYS A 340 -11.53 7.58 0.30
N GLY A 341 -12.29 6.78 1.06
CA GLY A 341 -12.62 5.40 0.71
C GLY A 341 -11.58 4.40 1.15
N ILE A 342 -11.70 3.20 0.61
CA ILE A 342 -10.82 2.07 0.88
C ILE A 342 -10.15 1.61 -0.41
N TYR A 343 -8.92 1.12 -0.32
CA TYR A 343 -8.12 0.70 -1.48
C TYR A 343 -7.41 -0.61 -1.18
N PRO A 344 -7.23 -1.50 -2.15
CA PRO A 344 -6.53 -2.76 -1.92
C PRO A 344 -5.06 -2.50 -1.60
N HIS A 345 -4.52 -3.28 -0.68
CA HIS A 345 -3.08 -3.31 -0.43
C HIS A 345 -2.57 -4.72 -0.63
N ARG A 346 -1.60 -4.87 -1.53
CA ARG A 346 -0.97 -6.17 -1.72
C ARG A 346 -0.23 -6.56 -0.45
N GLY A 347 -0.61 -7.69 0.10
CA GLY A 347 0.01 -8.27 1.28
C GLY A 347 -0.59 -7.89 2.63
N SER A 348 -1.43 -6.83 2.77
CA SER A 348 -1.92 -6.43 4.10
C SER A 348 -3.27 -5.71 4.09
N GLY A 349 -4.34 -6.41 3.74
CA GLY A 349 -5.69 -5.84 3.87
C GLY A 349 -5.94 -4.63 2.95
N ILE A 350 -6.29 -3.49 3.51
CA ILE A 350 -6.68 -2.30 2.76
C ILE A 350 -6.01 -1.01 3.29
N TRP A 351 -5.80 -0.06 2.37
CA TRP A 351 -5.45 1.32 2.69
C TRP A 351 -6.68 2.18 2.91
N THR A 352 -6.57 3.16 3.82
CA THR A 352 -7.55 4.22 3.99
C THR A 352 -6.92 5.49 4.57
N GLU A 353 -7.67 6.60 4.53
CA GLU A 353 -7.33 7.83 5.23
C GLU A 353 -8.26 8.02 6.42
N PHE A 354 -7.70 8.03 7.61
CA PHE A 354 -8.41 8.24 8.86
C PHE A 354 -8.54 9.73 9.17
N CYS A 355 -9.76 10.23 9.26
CA CYS A 355 -10.09 11.55 9.78
C CYS A 355 -10.31 11.52 11.28
N TYR A 356 -9.68 12.43 12.01
CA TYR A 356 -9.84 12.59 13.45
C TYR A 356 -9.76 14.08 13.85
N GLN A 357 -10.27 14.39 15.03
CA GLN A 357 -10.27 15.74 15.55
C GLN A 357 -9.24 15.94 16.67
N VAL A 358 -8.58 17.08 16.66
CA VAL A 358 -7.69 17.49 17.74
C VAL A 358 -8.04 18.90 18.22
N THR A 359 -7.69 19.22 19.46
CA THR A 359 -7.75 20.60 19.93
C THR A 359 -6.48 21.30 19.47
N ASN A 360 -6.61 22.39 18.71
CA ASN A 360 -5.48 23.19 18.26
C ASN A 360 -4.93 24.09 19.39
N SER A 361 -3.82 24.77 19.12
CA SER A 361 -3.14 25.64 20.10
C SER A 361 -3.97 26.84 20.58
N THR A 362 -5.03 27.19 19.85
CA THR A 362 -5.97 28.30 20.20
C THR A 362 -7.22 27.78 20.93
N GLY A 363 -7.31 26.49 21.23
CA GLY A 363 -8.46 25.86 21.90
C GLY A 363 -9.61 25.51 20.96
N GLY A 364 -9.48 25.76 19.65
CA GLY A 364 -10.45 25.35 18.64
C GLY A 364 -10.28 23.88 18.23
N THR A 365 -11.26 23.36 17.47
CA THR A 365 -11.19 22.02 16.90
C THR A 365 -10.56 22.07 15.51
N GLU A 366 -9.59 21.20 15.25
CA GLU A 366 -8.93 21.00 13.96
C GLU A 366 -9.16 19.57 13.49
N THR A 367 -9.57 19.40 12.25
CA THR A 367 -9.66 18.09 11.61
C THR A 367 -8.32 17.74 10.98
N ARG A 368 -7.78 16.60 11.37
CA ARG A 368 -6.56 16.01 10.83
C ARG A 368 -6.85 14.72 10.10
N ARG A 369 -6.00 14.41 9.15
CA ARG A 369 -6.06 13.21 8.33
C ARG A 369 -4.72 12.52 8.35
N THR A 370 -4.73 11.22 8.64
CA THR A 370 -3.55 10.38 8.53
C THR A 370 -3.86 9.14 7.70
N ARG A 371 -2.89 8.65 7.00
CA ARG A 371 -3.01 7.43 6.23
C ARG A 371 -2.67 6.23 7.09
N GLY A 372 -3.25 5.09 6.75
CA GLY A 372 -2.93 3.85 7.42
C GLY A 372 -3.49 2.63 6.73
N LEU A 373 -3.23 1.50 7.35
CA LEU A 373 -3.67 0.18 6.95
C LEU A 373 -4.73 -0.32 7.91
N ILE A 374 -5.69 -1.05 7.37
CA ILE A 374 -6.53 -1.99 8.12
C ILE A 374 -6.11 -3.37 7.66
N TYR A 375 -5.50 -4.13 8.55
CA TYR A 375 -5.06 -5.49 8.29
C TYR A 375 -6.25 -6.45 8.20
N GLU A 376 -5.99 -7.67 7.75
CA GLU A 376 -7.06 -8.68 7.58
C GLU A 376 -7.75 -9.06 8.89
N ASP A 377 -7.05 -9.02 10.01
CA ASP A 377 -7.63 -9.26 11.34
C ASP A 377 -8.45 -8.07 11.87
N GLY A 378 -8.37 -6.92 11.20
CA GLY A 378 -9.02 -5.65 11.56
C GLY A 378 -8.13 -4.71 12.37
N GLU A 379 -6.89 -5.10 12.66
CA GLU A 379 -5.96 -4.20 13.34
C GLU A 379 -5.61 -3.03 12.43
N CYS A 380 -5.56 -1.82 13.00
CA CYS A 380 -5.24 -0.60 12.28
C CYS A 380 -3.82 -0.14 12.64
N ARG A 381 -3.03 0.19 11.61
CA ARG A 381 -1.72 0.83 11.78
C ARG A 381 -1.71 2.17 11.07
N TYR A 382 -1.32 3.21 11.80
CA TYR A 382 -1.28 4.59 11.34
C TYR A 382 -0.27 5.39 12.16
N ASP A 383 0.12 6.56 11.65
CA ASP A 383 0.96 7.51 12.38
C ASP A 383 0.26 8.87 12.53
N LEU A 384 -0.23 9.18 13.73
CA LEU A 384 -0.90 10.45 14.02
C LEU A 384 0.03 11.67 13.93
N ALA A 385 1.33 11.46 14.01
CA ALA A 385 2.31 12.53 13.87
C ALA A 385 2.53 12.92 12.40
N SER A 386 2.21 12.02 11.47
CA SER A 386 2.25 12.26 10.03
C SER A 386 0.84 12.54 9.51
N TYR A 387 0.42 13.80 9.56
CA TYR A 387 -0.93 14.21 9.19
C TYR A 387 -0.96 15.37 8.18
N THR A 388 -2.11 15.54 7.55
CA THR A 388 -2.46 16.72 6.75
C THR A 388 -3.78 17.31 7.23
N THR A 389 -3.97 18.60 7.04
CA THR A 389 -5.25 19.29 7.28
C THR A 389 -6.09 19.45 6.02
N SER A 390 -5.50 19.19 4.86
CA SER A 390 -6.20 19.25 3.57
C SER A 390 -6.70 17.86 3.14
N SER A 391 -7.87 17.83 2.51
CA SER A 391 -8.41 16.60 1.90
C SER A 391 -7.67 16.29 0.60
N TRP A 392 -6.50 15.70 0.67
CA TRP A 392 -5.85 15.14 -0.51
C TRP A 392 -6.37 13.72 -0.72
N SER A 393 -6.87 13.45 -1.89
CA SER A 393 -7.45 12.14 -2.14
C SER A 393 -6.39 11.05 -2.17
N MET A 394 -6.58 10.00 -1.38
CA MET A 394 -5.77 8.77 -1.40
C MET A 394 -5.72 8.10 -2.78
N LYS A 395 -6.71 8.35 -3.62
CA LYS A 395 -6.83 7.83 -4.99
C LYS A 395 -5.59 8.06 -5.87
N ASP A 396 -4.78 9.08 -5.54
CA ASP A 396 -3.54 9.38 -6.26
C ASP A 396 -2.33 8.59 -5.73
N PHE A 397 -2.48 7.92 -4.59
CA PHE A 397 -1.37 7.34 -3.85
C PHE A 397 -1.53 5.84 -3.56
N CYS A 398 -2.69 5.29 -3.82
CA CYS A 398 -2.97 3.87 -3.60
C CYS A 398 -3.31 3.22 -4.93
N GLY A 399 -2.72 2.07 -5.18
CA GLY A 399 -2.92 1.38 -6.41
C GLY A 399 -2.48 -0.09 -6.36
N TYR A 400 -2.68 -0.74 -7.47
CA TYR A 400 -2.25 -2.10 -7.67
C TYR A 400 -0.72 -2.18 -7.78
N VAL A 401 -0.11 -3.15 -7.11
CA VAL A 401 1.33 -3.42 -7.14
C VAL A 401 1.59 -4.77 -7.79
N THR A 402 2.37 -4.79 -8.86
CA THR A 402 2.76 -6.01 -9.57
C THR A 402 3.81 -6.81 -8.80
N ASP A 403 4.07 -8.06 -9.25
CA ASP A 403 5.10 -8.91 -8.64
C ASP A 403 6.48 -8.28 -8.67
N ASP A 404 6.80 -7.51 -9.68
CA ASP A 404 8.07 -6.80 -9.85
C ASP A 404 8.05 -5.36 -9.31
N LEU A 405 7.18 -5.05 -8.35
CA LEU A 405 7.09 -3.79 -7.62
C LEU A 405 6.69 -2.57 -8.46
N ARG A 406 6.12 -2.74 -9.64
CA ARG A 406 5.50 -1.64 -10.37
C ARG A 406 4.15 -1.31 -9.75
N MET A 407 3.87 -0.03 -9.57
CA MET A 407 2.65 0.46 -8.98
C MET A 407 1.81 1.24 -9.99
N PHE A 408 0.52 0.97 -10.03
CA PHE A 408 -0.45 1.68 -10.85
C PHE A 408 -1.52 2.29 -9.96
N SER A 409 -1.63 3.61 -9.96
CA SER A 409 -2.70 4.27 -9.21
C SER A 409 -4.02 4.21 -9.95
N SER A 410 -5.13 4.20 -9.22
CA SER A 410 -6.46 4.03 -9.78
C SER A 410 -7.04 5.27 -10.46
N TYR A 411 -6.59 6.48 -10.13
CA TYR A 411 -7.30 7.71 -10.54
C TYR A 411 -6.82 8.32 -11.86
N TYR A 412 -5.52 8.43 -12.06
CA TYR A 412 -4.95 8.94 -13.31
C TYR A 412 -4.07 7.92 -14.01
N VAL A 413 -4.07 6.70 -13.50
CA VAL A 413 -3.17 5.65 -13.90
C VAL A 413 -1.73 6.17 -14.00
N TYR A 414 -1.19 6.47 -12.86
CA TYR A 414 0.23 6.73 -12.74
C TYR A 414 0.96 5.41 -12.64
N PHE A 415 2.06 5.34 -13.34
CA PHE A 415 3.03 4.27 -13.21
C PHE A 415 4.16 4.76 -12.31
N ASP A 416 4.48 3.98 -11.30
CA ASP A 416 5.58 4.26 -10.39
C ASP A 416 6.18 2.95 -9.84
N ALA A 417 7.24 3.08 -9.07
CA ALA A 417 7.77 1.97 -8.32
C ALA A 417 7.21 1.97 -6.91
N CYS A 418 6.70 0.82 -6.47
CA CYS A 418 6.32 0.62 -5.08
C CYS A 418 7.54 0.88 -4.18
N GLN A 419 7.36 1.68 -3.15
CA GLN A 419 8.44 2.00 -2.22
C GLN A 419 8.34 1.19 -0.92
N ASN A 420 7.15 0.68 -0.60
CA ASN A 420 6.90 -0.18 0.56
C ASN A 420 7.14 -1.63 0.16
N TYR A 421 8.38 -2.07 0.20
CA TYR A 421 8.78 -3.43 -0.14
C TYR A 421 9.74 -4.01 0.91
N ILE A 422 9.91 -5.30 0.86
CA ILE A 422 10.85 -6.03 1.69
C ILE A 422 12.14 -6.21 0.89
N GLY A 423 13.15 -5.41 1.18
CA GLY A 423 14.45 -5.45 0.50
C GLY A 423 15.41 -6.48 1.11
N THR A 424 15.26 -6.75 2.40
CA THR A 424 15.99 -7.78 3.13
C THR A 424 15.08 -8.44 4.14
N ILE A 425 15.41 -9.65 4.56
CA ILE A 425 14.70 -10.37 5.63
C ILE A 425 15.71 -10.74 6.70
N CYS A 426 15.42 -10.35 7.94
CA CYS A 426 16.17 -10.73 9.12
C CYS A 426 15.17 -11.15 10.22
N ASN A 427 14.94 -12.44 10.37
CA ASN A 427 14.13 -12.98 11.45
C ASN A 427 14.99 -13.15 12.70
N LEU A 428 14.45 -12.76 13.85
CA LEU A 428 15.10 -12.96 15.15
C LEU A 428 14.78 -14.36 15.65
N GLU A 429 15.79 -15.13 16.04
CA GLU A 429 15.59 -16.45 16.68
C GLU A 429 14.70 -16.34 17.92
N GLU A 430 14.87 -15.26 18.69
CA GLU A 430 14.04 -14.91 19.83
C GLU A 430 13.52 -13.49 19.64
N PRO A 431 12.23 -13.28 19.51
CA PRO A 431 11.63 -11.94 19.47
C PRO A 431 12.05 -11.08 20.70
N ILE A 432 12.10 -9.78 20.47
CA ILE A 432 12.41 -8.79 21.50
C ILE A 432 11.12 -8.03 21.82
N THR A 433 10.77 -7.88 23.08
CA THR A 433 9.69 -6.97 23.49
C THR A 433 10.30 -5.65 23.96
N LYS A 434 9.97 -4.56 23.25
CA LYS A 434 10.34 -3.21 23.63
C LYS A 434 9.19 -2.52 24.36
N THR A 435 9.51 -1.82 25.43
CA THR A 435 8.54 -1.06 26.24
C THR A 435 8.87 0.43 26.24
N ASP A 436 7.98 1.24 26.78
CA ASP A 436 8.12 2.68 26.94
C ASP A 436 9.23 3.13 27.93
N SER A 437 9.86 2.20 28.61
CA SER A 437 11.05 2.47 29.44
C SER A 437 12.36 2.24 28.71
N GLN A 438 12.32 1.80 27.45
CA GLN A 438 13.48 1.32 26.71
C GLN A 438 13.71 2.12 25.44
N SER A 439 14.96 2.45 25.17
CA SER A 439 15.41 2.91 23.84
C SER A 439 15.97 1.75 23.04
N LEU A 440 15.86 1.84 21.70
CA LEU A 440 16.33 0.83 20.77
C LEU A 440 17.28 1.48 19.77
N LYS A 441 18.43 0.85 19.54
CA LYS A 441 19.38 1.20 18.51
C LYS A 441 19.55 0.02 17.56
N ILE A 442 19.42 0.27 16.28
CA ILE A 442 19.63 -0.73 15.23
C ILE A 442 20.78 -0.28 14.33
N THR A 443 21.77 -1.12 14.21
CA THR A 443 22.90 -0.96 13.30
C THR A 443 22.78 -2.02 12.21
N TYR A 444 22.67 -1.58 10.97
CA TYR A 444 22.57 -2.45 9.81
C TYR A 444 23.77 -2.23 8.90
N SER A 445 24.47 -3.29 8.58
CA SER A 445 25.66 -3.23 7.75
C SER A 445 25.50 -4.10 6.51
N ILE A 446 25.91 -3.59 5.36
CA ILE A 446 25.98 -4.30 4.09
C ILE A 446 27.42 -4.30 3.62
N THR A 447 27.95 -5.46 3.24
CA THR A 447 29.32 -5.63 2.74
C THR A 447 29.29 -6.30 1.37
N ASP A 448 30.24 -5.94 0.52
CA ASP A 448 30.61 -6.75 -0.63
C ASP A 448 31.33 -7.98 -0.10
N GLY A 449 30.71 -9.15 -0.21
CA GLY A 449 31.27 -10.42 0.26
C GLY A 449 32.22 -11.06 -0.73
#